data_1ce425f455b7cbf43e630fe6d0abaee0
#
_entry.id   1ce425f455b7cbf43e630fe6d0abaee0
#
_cell.length_a   1.000
_cell.length_b   1.000
_cell.length_c   1.000
_cell.angle_alpha   90.00
_cell.angle_beta   90.00
_cell.angle_gamma   90.00
#
_symmetry.space_group_name_H-M   'P 1'
#
loop_
_entity.id
_entity.type
_entity.pdbx_description
1 polymer ?
#
loop_
_entity_poly.entity_id
_entity_poly.type
_entity_poly.pdbx_seq_one_letter_code
_entity_poly.pdbx_strand_id
1 'polypeptide(L)'
;MRNLLFIFILTLFCSCSGFKELSVSDIQSLNVQNIDSKSATFKVGVTIKNPNSFKIKVTAGELNVKLGKREIGKATLQNKIVIPAKSEKTHEFEISTDLSTLGLAAIPMIADLVRSRKTTVSLDGYVKGRALFITRKIDVKRTDTIDISGK
;
A
#
# COMPACT_ATOMS: atom_id res chain seq x y z
N MET A 1 51.83 18.11 -1.88
CA MET A 1 51.30 16.75 -2.08
C MET A 1 50.35 16.33 -0.95
N ARG A 2 50.61 16.67 0.32
CA ARG A 2 49.78 16.28 1.48
C ARG A 2 48.33 16.88 1.44
N ASN A 3 48.17 18.10 0.92
CA ASN A 3 46.86 18.75 0.82
C ASN A 3 46.00 18.23 -0.35
N LEU A 4 46.64 17.73 -1.39
CA LEU A 4 45.93 17.14 -2.56
C LEU A 4 45.30 15.79 -2.18
N LEU A 5 45.93 15.02 -1.31
CA LEU A 5 45.39 13.74 -0.82
C LEU A 5 44.15 13.94 0.06
N PHE A 6 44.11 15.02 0.84
CA PHE A 6 42.98 15.35 1.71
C PHE A 6 41.74 15.75 0.90
N ILE A 7 41.92 16.47 -0.22
CA ILE A 7 40.84 16.87 -1.12
C ILE A 7 40.26 15.65 -1.86
N PHE A 8 41.11 14.68 -2.24
CA PHE A 8 40.67 13.46 -2.90
C PHE A 8 39.88 12.52 -1.98
N ILE A 9 40.18 12.49 -0.68
CA ILE A 9 39.42 11.71 0.31
C ILE A 9 38.05 12.33 0.58
N LEU A 10 37.95 13.66 0.55
CA LEU A 10 36.67 14.36 0.80
C LEU A 10 35.65 14.21 -0.29
N THR A 11 36.06 13.93 -1.54
CA THR A 11 35.15 13.73 -2.68
C THR A 11 34.53 12.33 -2.73
N LEU A 12 35.06 11.37 -1.98
CA LEU A 12 34.54 10.00 -1.92
C LEU A 12 33.29 9.82 -1.04
N PHE A 13 32.92 10.80 -0.23
CA PHE A 13 31.77 10.72 0.67
C PHE A 13 30.44 11.24 0.09
N CYS A 14 30.43 11.72 -1.16
CA CYS A 14 29.22 12.28 -1.78
C CYS A 14 28.38 11.25 -2.56
N SER A 15 28.48 9.95 -2.23
CA SER A 15 27.56 8.94 -2.71
C SER A 15 26.31 8.88 -1.81
N CYS A 16 25.59 9.96 -1.72
CA CYS A 16 24.22 9.96 -1.19
C CYS A 16 23.36 9.14 -2.15
N SER A 17 23.29 7.84 -1.93
CA SER A 17 22.29 7.00 -2.62
C SER A 17 20.92 7.45 -2.14
N GLY A 18 20.34 8.41 -2.88
CA GLY A 18 19.03 8.98 -2.59
C GLY A 18 17.99 7.88 -2.44
N PHE A 19 17.02 8.11 -1.58
CA PHE A 19 15.83 7.27 -1.48
C PHE A 19 15.21 7.09 -2.87
N LYS A 20 15.12 5.85 -3.32
CA LYS A 20 14.42 5.48 -4.55
C LYS A 20 13.00 5.10 -4.20
N GLU A 21 12.05 5.58 -4.98
CA GLU A 21 10.64 5.26 -4.76
C GLU A 21 10.38 3.77 -4.89
N LEU A 22 9.43 3.28 -4.09
CA LEU A 22 8.91 1.94 -4.24
C LEU A 22 8.06 1.87 -5.50
N SER A 23 8.24 0.83 -6.28
CA SER A 23 7.35 0.53 -7.40
C SER A 23 6.30 -0.47 -6.96
N VAL A 24 5.03 -0.12 -7.15
CA VAL A 24 3.89 -1.02 -6.96
C VAL A 24 3.49 -1.51 -8.35
N SER A 25 3.64 -2.81 -8.59
CA SER A 25 3.37 -3.38 -9.91
C SER A 25 1.88 -3.69 -10.07
N ASP A 26 1.36 -4.62 -9.26
CA ASP A 26 0.00 -5.14 -9.44
C ASP A 26 -0.68 -5.48 -8.10
N ILE A 27 -2.00 -5.38 -8.09
CA ILE A 27 -2.85 -5.99 -7.06
C ILE A 27 -3.12 -7.43 -7.51
N GLN A 28 -2.49 -8.40 -6.85
CA GLN A 28 -2.55 -9.81 -7.22
C GLN A 28 -3.80 -10.52 -6.70
N SER A 29 -4.29 -10.11 -5.55
CA SER A 29 -5.43 -10.75 -4.90
C SER A 29 -6.20 -9.79 -4.02
N LEU A 30 -7.51 -10.01 -3.94
CA LEU A 30 -8.40 -9.36 -3.00
C LEU A 30 -9.29 -10.44 -2.38
N ASN A 31 -9.08 -10.73 -1.09
CA ASN A 31 -9.86 -11.70 -0.35
C ASN A 31 -10.66 -11.02 0.74
N VAL A 32 -11.97 -11.25 0.76
CA VAL A 32 -12.84 -10.79 1.83
C VAL A 32 -12.68 -11.72 3.03
N GLN A 33 -12.30 -11.16 4.18
CA GLN A 33 -12.13 -11.93 5.41
C GLN A 33 -13.37 -11.90 6.28
N ASN A 34 -13.94 -10.72 6.45
CA ASN A 34 -15.13 -10.52 7.26
C ASN A 34 -15.94 -9.34 6.72
N ILE A 35 -17.27 -9.45 6.82
CA ILE A 35 -18.21 -8.36 6.53
C ILE A 35 -19.27 -8.38 7.61
N ASP A 36 -19.45 -7.26 8.28
CA ASP A 36 -20.56 -7.02 9.19
C ASP A 36 -21.24 -5.68 8.86
N SER A 37 -22.24 -5.28 9.65
CA SER A 37 -23.00 -4.05 9.41
C SER A 37 -22.23 -2.75 9.66
N LYS A 38 -21.04 -2.84 10.26
CA LYS A 38 -20.21 -1.68 10.63
C LYS A 38 -18.87 -1.67 9.94
N SER A 39 -18.36 -2.83 9.55
CA SER A 39 -17.02 -2.96 8.98
C SER A 39 -16.91 -4.07 7.94
N ALA A 40 -15.92 -3.94 7.07
CA ALA A 40 -15.46 -5.01 6.22
C ALA A 40 -13.94 -5.10 6.28
N THR A 41 -13.41 -6.32 6.41
CA THR A 41 -11.98 -6.59 6.44
C THR A 41 -11.58 -7.38 5.20
N PHE A 42 -10.51 -6.91 4.55
CA PHE A 42 -9.98 -7.47 3.32
C PHE A 42 -8.50 -7.79 3.47
N LYS A 43 -8.06 -8.88 2.83
CA LYS A 43 -6.65 -9.13 2.54
C LYS A 43 -6.36 -8.81 1.09
N VAL A 44 -5.38 -7.94 0.86
CA VAL A 44 -4.98 -7.47 -0.45
C VAL A 44 -3.53 -7.86 -0.69
N GLY A 45 -3.29 -8.69 -1.69
CA GLY A 45 -1.95 -9.04 -2.14
C GLY A 45 -1.45 -8.02 -3.14
N VAL A 46 -0.33 -7.36 -2.82
CA VAL A 46 0.27 -6.31 -3.66
C VAL A 46 1.73 -6.63 -3.91
N THR A 47 2.13 -6.68 -5.19
CA THR A 47 3.53 -6.84 -5.55
C THR A 47 4.25 -5.51 -5.49
N ILE A 48 5.27 -5.45 -4.62
CA ILE A 48 6.07 -4.24 -4.37
C ILE A 48 7.54 -4.53 -4.62
N LYS A 49 8.15 -3.65 -5.42
CA LYS A 49 9.59 -3.62 -5.66
C LYS A 49 10.24 -2.53 -4.82
N ASN A 50 11.23 -2.94 -4.02
CA ASN A 50 12.08 -2.03 -3.26
C ASN A 50 13.49 -1.98 -3.88
N PRO A 51 13.83 -0.94 -4.65
CA PRO A 51 15.15 -0.82 -5.25
C PRO A 51 16.22 -0.33 -4.27
N ASN A 52 15.84 0.03 -3.04
CA ASN A 52 16.74 0.56 -2.02
C ASN A 52 17.58 -0.54 -1.38
N SER A 53 18.75 -0.17 -0.85
CA SER A 53 19.65 -1.06 -0.10
C SER A 53 19.22 -1.29 1.36
N PHE A 54 18.09 -0.75 1.77
CA PHE A 54 17.54 -0.87 3.12
C PHE A 54 16.07 -1.32 3.07
N LYS A 55 15.63 -1.98 4.14
CA LYS A 55 14.24 -2.37 4.31
C LYS A 55 13.35 -1.18 4.62
N ILE A 56 12.11 -1.24 4.14
CA ILE A 56 11.08 -0.25 4.43
C ILE A 56 9.96 -0.95 5.20
N LYS A 57 9.53 -0.33 6.31
CA LYS A 57 8.41 -0.81 7.11
C LYS A 57 7.19 0.06 6.83
N VAL A 58 6.11 -0.51 6.33
CA VAL A 58 4.81 0.14 6.28
C VAL A 58 4.16 -0.05 7.64
N THR A 59 3.86 1.05 8.32
CA THR A 59 3.45 1.02 9.73
C THR A 59 2.02 1.46 9.96
N ALA A 60 1.46 2.22 9.03
CA ALA A 60 0.07 2.67 9.04
C ALA A 60 -0.34 3.10 7.62
N GLY A 61 -1.62 3.12 7.36
CA GLY A 61 -2.20 3.66 6.14
C GLY A 61 -3.67 4.01 6.37
N GLU A 62 -4.11 5.07 5.71
CA GLU A 62 -5.50 5.48 5.64
C GLU A 62 -5.81 5.87 4.21
N LEU A 63 -6.76 5.20 3.61
CA LEU A 63 -7.13 5.35 2.20
C LEU A 63 -8.65 5.50 2.08
N ASN A 64 -9.12 6.46 1.33
CA ASN A 64 -10.51 6.52 0.88
C ASN A 64 -10.67 5.53 -0.27
N VAL A 65 -11.63 4.65 -0.16
CA VAL A 65 -11.89 3.58 -1.12
C VAL A 65 -13.16 3.89 -1.89
N LYS A 66 -13.05 3.84 -3.23
CA LYS A 66 -14.21 3.88 -4.14
C LYS A 66 -14.24 2.62 -4.98
N LEU A 67 -15.42 2.09 -5.21
CA LEU A 67 -15.69 0.97 -6.08
C LEU A 67 -16.60 1.44 -7.22
N GLY A 68 -16.03 1.50 -8.44
CA GLY A 68 -16.66 2.20 -9.54
C GLY A 68 -16.90 3.66 -9.18
N LYS A 69 -18.17 4.09 -9.19
CA LYS A 69 -18.54 5.47 -8.83
C LYS A 69 -18.95 5.64 -7.37
N ARG A 70 -18.99 4.55 -6.57
CA ARG A 70 -19.49 4.56 -5.19
C ARG A 70 -18.34 4.68 -4.20
N GLU A 71 -18.45 5.58 -3.24
CA GLU A 71 -17.58 5.67 -2.09
C GLU A 71 -17.98 4.60 -1.06
N ILE A 72 -17.00 3.78 -0.67
CA ILE A 72 -17.21 2.69 0.30
C ILE A 72 -16.88 3.19 1.72
N GLY A 73 -15.89 4.06 1.83
CA GLY A 73 -15.45 4.61 3.10
C GLY A 73 -13.94 4.63 3.24
N LYS A 74 -13.49 4.80 4.49
CA LYS A 74 -12.08 4.84 4.83
C LYS A 74 -11.57 3.44 5.16
N ALA A 75 -10.52 3.04 4.48
CA ALA A 75 -9.80 1.81 4.75
C ALA A 75 -8.54 2.11 5.55
N THR A 76 -8.33 1.38 6.63
CA THR A 76 -7.15 1.50 7.48
C THR A 76 -6.32 0.22 7.45
N LEU A 77 -5.00 0.37 7.44
CA LEU A 77 -4.07 -0.75 7.49
C LEU A 77 -4.04 -1.34 8.90
N GLN A 78 -4.32 -2.62 9.03
CA GLN A 78 -4.39 -3.33 10.30
C GLN A 78 -3.05 -3.99 10.68
N ASN A 79 -2.24 -4.38 9.69
CA ASN A 79 -0.98 -5.07 9.92
C ASN A 79 0.23 -4.21 9.50
N LYS A 80 1.37 -4.47 10.13
CA LYS A 80 2.64 -3.85 9.74
C LYS A 80 3.36 -4.77 8.76
N ILE A 81 3.87 -4.19 7.67
CA ILE A 81 4.55 -4.94 6.62
C ILE A 81 6.00 -4.49 6.49
N VAL A 82 6.88 -5.47 6.29
CA VAL A 82 8.29 -5.22 6.03
C VAL A 82 8.59 -5.58 4.59
N ILE A 83 9.02 -4.57 3.83
CA ILE A 83 9.45 -4.72 2.44
C ILE A 83 10.98 -4.81 2.47
N PRO A 84 11.57 -5.99 2.17
CA PRO A 84 13.02 -6.17 2.24
C PRO A 84 13.77 -5.28 1.26
N ALA A 85 15.06 -5.05 1.51
CA ALA A 85 15.94 -4.35 0.60
C ALA A 85 16.12 -5.15 -0.71
N LYS A 86 16.27 -4.44 -1.84
CA LYS A 86 16.57 -5.05 -3.15
C LYS A 86 15.65 -6.22 -3.49
N SER A 87 14.36 -6.10 -3.17
CA SER A 87 13.38 -7.17 -3.35
C SER A 87 12.22 -6.74 -4.22
N GLU A 88 11.61 -7.72 -4.88
CA GLU A 88 10.33 -7.62 -5.57
C GLU A 88 9.50 -8.82 -5.14
N LYS A 89 8.47 -8.58 -4.32
CA LYS A 89 7.65 -9.64 -3.71
C LYS A 89 6.22 -9.16 -3.51
N THR A 90 5.30 -10.13 -3.50
CA THR A 90 3.92 -9.89 -3.08
C THR A 90 3.84 -9.84 -1.56
N HIS A 91 3.20 -8.80 -1.05
CA HIS A 91 2.94 -8.58 0.36
C HIS A 91 1.44 -8.56 0.61
N GLU A 92 0.99 -9.19 1.68
CA GLU A 92 -0.41 -9.18 2.09
C GLU A 92 -0.68 -8.02 3.04
N PHE A 93 -1.60 -7.16 2.63
CA PHE A 93 -2.11 -6.06 3.42
C PHE A 93 -3.49 -6.43 3.97
N GLU A 94 -3.63 -6.36 5.27
CA GLU A 94 -4.93 -6.45 5.90
C GLU A 94 -5.47 -5.04 6.10
N ILE A 95 -6.61 -4.77 5.47
CA ILE A 95 -7.27 -3.46 5.52
C ILE A 95 -8.69 -3.62 6.05
N SER A 96 -9.09 -2.73 6.94
CA SER A 96 -10.46 -2.65 7.44
C SER A 96 -11.11 -1.34 6.97
N THR A 97 -12.32 -1.44 6.49
CA THR A 97 -13.13 -0.30 6.04
C THR A 97 -14.30 -0.08 6.99
N ASP A 98 -14.50 1.15 7.42
CA ASP A 98 -15.67 1.55 8.19
C ASP A 98 -16.88 1.71 7.25
N LEU A 99 -17.91 0.91 7.50
CA LEU A 99 -19.17 0.89 6.74
C LEU A 99 -20.33 1.57 7.50
N SER A 100 -20.06 2.18 8.63
CA SER A 100 -21.09 2.76 9.51
C SER A 100 -21.95 3.81 8.81
N THR A 101 -21.38 4.55 7.86
CA THR A 101 -22.09 5.54 7.05
C THR A 101 -23.02 4.94 6.01
N LEU A 102 -22.77 3.70 5.57
CA LEU A 102 -23.57 2.98 4.58
C LEU A 102 -24.64 2.09 5.23
N GLY A 103 -24.43 1.72 6.49
CA GLY A 103 -25.31 0.84 7.23
C GLY A 103 -25.56 -0.50 6.55
N LEU A 104 -26.78 -1.01 6.64
CA LEU A 104 -27.16 -2.30 6.03
C LEU A 104 -27.06 -2.31 4.50
N ALA A 105 -27.08 -1.14 3.84
CA ALA A 105 -26.95 -1.06 2.39
C ALA A 105 -25.55 -1.47 1.89
N ALA A 106 -24.54 -1.50 2.77
CA ALA A 106 -23.19 -1.94 2.44
C ALA A 106 -23.14 -3.44 2.08
N ILE A 107 -23.93 -4.27 2.76
CA ILE A 107 -23.88 -5.73 2.62
C ILE A 107 -24.20 -6.19 1.18
N PRO A 108 -25.36 -5.83 0.58
CA PRO A 108 -25.65 -6.23 -0.79
C PRO A 108 -24.67 -5.61 -1.79
N MET A 109 -24.19 -4.38 -1.53
CA MET A 109 -23.24 -3.71 -2.39
C MET A 109 -21.89 -4.43 -2.45
N ILE A 110 -21.38 -4.92 -1.31
CA ILE A 110 -20.13 -5.69 -1.24
C ILE A 110 -20.37 -7.10 -1.83
N ALA A 111 -21.54 -7.70 -1.59
CA ALA A 111 -21.89 -8.99 -2.18
C ALA A 111 -21.93 -8.93 -3.72
N ASP A 112 -22.48 -7.87 -4.30
CA ASP A 112 -22.48 -7.64 -5.75
C ASP A 112 -21.07 -7.43 -6.28
N LEU A 113 -20.21 -6.76 -5.51
CA LEU A 113 -18.79 -6.59 -5.83
C LEU A 113 -18.07 -7.94 -5.91
N VAL A 114 -18.28 -8.80 -4.90
CA VAL A 114 -17.67 -10.15 -4.86
C VAL A 114 -18.19 -11.04 -6.00
N ARG A 115 -19.44 -10.84 -6.44
CA ARG A 115 -20.01 -11.54 -7.59
C ARG A 115 -19.53 -11.01 -8.94
N SER A 116 -19.25 -9.71 -9.03
CA SER A 116 -18.72 -9.11 -10.25
C SER A 116 -17.24 -9.44 -10.38
N ARG A 117 -16.89 -10.24 -11.39
CA ARG A 117 -15.50 -10.70 -11.60
C ARG A 117 -14.53 -9.55 -11.87
N LYS A 118 -15.01 -8.38 -12.27
CA LYS A 118 -14.17 -7.19 -12.55
C LYS A 118 -14.79 -5.95 -11.96
N THR A 119 -13.99 -5.19 -11.23
CA THR A 119 -14.42 -3.87 -10.73
C THR A 119 -13.26 -2.88 -10.75
N THR A 120 -13.61 -1.59 -10.88
CA THR A 120 -12.63 -0.50 -10.76
C THR A 120 -12.54 -0.08 -9.31
N VAL A 121 -11.34 -0.15 -8.74
CA VAL A 121 -11.02 0.31 -7.38
C VAL A 121 -10.22 1.58 -7.47
N SER A 122 -10.68 2.64 -6.81
CA SER A 122 -9.93 3.88 -6.65
C SER A 122 -9.55 4.08 -5.20
N LEU A 123 -8.28 4.33 -4.96
CA LEU A 123 -7.68 4.56 -3.66
C LEU A 123 -7.09 5.96 -3.64
N ASP A 124 -7.43 6.74 -2.60
CA ASP A 124 -6.91 8.08 -2.38
C ASP A 124 -6.61 8.28 -0.89
N GLY A 125 -5.39 8.61 -0.53
CA GLY A 125 -5.00 8.79 0.86
C GLY A 125 -3.51 8.70 1.08
N TYR A 126 -3.09 8.02 2.15
CA TYR A 126 -1.66 7.92 2.46
C TYR A 126 -1.28 6.62 3.16
N VAL A 127 0.00 6.29 3.06
CA VAL A 127 0.66 5.28 3.89
C VAL A 127 1.87 5.89 4.61
N LYS A 128 2.17 5.41 5.82
CA LYS A 128 3.37 5.78 6.56
C LYS A 128 4.43 4.69 6.37
N GLY A 129 5.51 5.06 5.71
CA GLY A 129 6.69 4.23 5.53
C GLY A 129 7.82 4.66 6.47
N ARG A 130 8.47 3.70 7.14
CA ARG A 130 9.67 3.92 7.95
C ARG A 130 10.85 3.19 7.34
N ALA A 131 11.90 3.95 7.08
CA ALA A 131 13.19 3.44 6.62
C ALA A 131 14.28 3.95 7.54
N LEU A 132 15.13 3.05 8.08
CA LEU A 132 16.15 3.38 9.07
C LEU A 132 15.53 4.14 10.24
N PHE A 133 15.86 5.43 10.39
CA PHE A 133 15.37 6.32 11.45
C PHE A 133 14.33 7.33 10.96
N ILE A 134 13.99 7.32 9.66
CA ILE A 134 13.10 8.30 9.02
C ILE A 134 11.74 7.67 8.80
N THR A 135 10.70 8.35 9.25
CA THR A 135 9.30 8.03 8.90
C THR A 135 8.78 9.09 7.95
N ARG A 136 8.19 8.67 6.84
CA ARG A 136 7.56 9.56 5.87
C ARG A 136 6.13 9.13 5.60
N LYS A 137 5.28 10.12 5.38
CA LYS A 137 3.95 9.98 4.83
C LYS A 137 4.09 10.01 3.31
N ILE A 138 3.53 9.01 2.64
CA ILE A 138 3.56 8.85 1.19
C ILE A 138 2.12 8.90 0.74
N ASP A 139 1.79 9.86 -0.11
CA ASP A 139 0.45 9.96 -0.67
C ASP A 139 0.25 8.88 -1.71
N VAL A 140 -0.94 8.28 -1.68
CA VAL A 140 -1.37 7.21 -2.59
C VAL A 140 -2.59 7.69 -3.34
N LYS A 141 -2.49 7.77 -4.65
CA LYS A 141 -3.64 8.01 -5.53
C LYS A 141 -3.57 7.04 -6.67
N ARG A 142 -4.46 6.06 -6.67
CA ARG A 142 -4.45 4.99 -7.66
C ARG A 142 -5.85 4.55 -8.04
N THR A 143 -6.02 4.19 -9.31
CA THR A 143 -7.25 3.61 -9.84
C THR A 143 -6.85 2.43 -10.71
N ASP A 144 -7.28 1.25 -10.31
CA ASP A 144 -7.01 0.00 -11.02
C ASP A 144 -8.30 -0.78 -11.24
N THR A 145 -8.37 -1.54 -12.33
CA THR A 145 -9.42 -2.54 -12.52
C THR A 145 -8.88 -3.88 -12.04
N ILE A 146 -9.52 -4.41 -11.01
CA ILE A 146 -9.14 -5.69 -10.40
C ILE A 146 -10.11 -6.79 -10.80
N ASP A 147 -9.57 -8.00 -10.99
CA ASP A 147 -10.37 -9.23 -11.11
C ASP A 147 -10.55 -9.83 -9.72
N ILE A 148 -11.80 -9.90 -9.26
CA ILE A 148 -12.16 -10.50 -7.97
C ILE A 148 -12.50 -11.96 -8.23
N SER A 149 -11.57 -12.72 -8.75
CA SER A 149 -11.74 -14.16 -8.83
C SER A 149 -11.37 -14.76 -7.47
N GLY A 150 -12.37 -14.98 -6.63
CA GLY A 150 -12.20 -15.78 -5.43
C GLY A 150 -11.74 -17.18 -5.83
N LYS A 151 -10.51 -17.53 -5.48
CA LYS A 151 -10.04 -18.88 -5.33
C LYS A 151 -10.14 -19.26 -3.87
#